data_f0ef7d6343bf400876869003c75ebae2
#
_entry.id   f0ef7d6343bf400876869003c75ebae2
#
_cell.length_a   1.000
_cell.length_b   1.000
_cell.length_c   1.000
_cell.angle_alpha   90.00
_cell.angle_beta   90.00
_cell.angle_gamma   90.00
#
_symmetry.space_group_name_H-M   'P 1'
#
loop_
_entity.id
_entity.type
_entity.pdbx_description
1 polymer ?
#
loop_
_entity_poly.entity_id
_entity_poly.type
_entity_poly.pdbx_seq_one_letter_code
_entity_poly.pdbx_strand_id
1 'polypeptide(L)'
;ENENKFKKDIFSVLIKYKKQIADIKKNIIFEDDFLLVINKPYGIPVQGGSKVNFNIDLILPILCENNSSIRLVHRIDKNTSGILLLAKSKEVAQNITMLFKENKIKKKYLTIVEGKLSKRIGKINLPVTKKTIAGIEKMVVDHDCKEKAETSYKVIDCKKGLSLLEVYPKTGRKHQIRVHLQSINHPILGDSKYNKNNNNNQAVSSEKMHLHAIEIQFILNNNKYFFKASLPNFFKETMKNFNIENKTYE
;
A
#
# COMPACT_ATOMS: atom_id res chain seq x y z
N GLU A 1 -18.73 23.45 -23.60
CA GLU A 1 -19.62 22.41 -23.01
C GLU A 1 -18.85 21.41 -22.13
N ASN A 2 -17.72 20.90 -22.56
CA ASN A 2 -16.92 19.91 -21.80
C ASN A 2 -16.35 20.47 -20.48
N GLU A 3 -15.90 21.70 -20.45
CA GLU A 3 -15.32 22.34 -19.25
C GLU A 3 -16.38 22.63 -18.17
N ASN A 4 -17.57 23.02 -18.55
CA ASN A 4 -18.70 23.25 -17.63
C ASN A 4 -19.23 21.92 -17.06
N LYS A 5 -19.25 20.86 -17.85
CA LYS A 5 -19.63 19.51 -17.40
C LYS A 5 -18.61 18.99 -16.38
N PHE A 6 -17.31 19.11 -16.69
CA PHE A 6 -16.23 18.70 -15.79
C PHE A 6 -16.25 19.44 -14.44
N LYS A 7 -16.47 20.77 -14.44
CA LYS A 7 -16.62 21.58 -13.22
C LYS A 7 -17.83 21.13 -12.38
N LYS A 8 -18.95 20.81 -13.03
CA LYS A 8 -20.18 20.34 -12.36
C LYS A 8 -19.99 18.96 -11.73
N ASP A 9 -19.27 18.08 -12.41
CA ASP A 9 -18.96 16.74 -11.92
C ASP A 9 -18.01 16.81 -10.70
N ILE A 10 -16.97 17.63 -10.75
CA ILE A 10 -16.07 17.89 -9.61
C ILE A 10 -16.83 18.45 -8.41
N PHE A 11 -17.73 19.41 -8.62
CA PHE A 11 -18.50 20.00 -7.55
C PHE A 11 -19.43 18.98 -6.86
N SER A 12 -20.06 18.10 -7.62
CA SER A 12 -20.88 17.02 -7.07
C SER A 12 -20.07 16.03 -6.24
N VAL A 13 -18.84 15.70 -6.66
CA VAL A 13 -17.90 14.84 -5.93
C VAL A 13 -17.45 15.53 -4.64
N LEU A 14 -17.13 16.82 -4.69
CA LEU A 14 -16.75 17.62 -3.52
C LEU A 14 -17.83 17.60 -2.43
N ILE A 15 -19.09 17.81 -2.79
CA ILE A 15 -20.21 17.80 -1.84
C ILE A 15 -20.39 16.40 -1.25
N LYS A 16 -20.47 15.38 -2.12
CA LYS A 16 -20.75 13.99 -1.72
C LYS A 16 -19.70 13.41 -0.80
N TYR A 17 -18.42 13.74 -1.02
CA TYR A 17 -17.28 13.13 -0.34
C TYR A 17 -16.45 14.13 0.47
N LYS A 18 -17.06 15.24 0.89
CA LYS A 18 -16.38 16.34 1.61
C LYS A 18 -15.52 15.87 2.77
N LYS A 19 -16.02 14.96 3.60
CA LYS A 19 -15.30 14.44 4.77
C LYS A 19 -14.09 13.61 4.35
N GLN A 20 -14.27 12.66 3.44
CA GLN A 20 -13.20 11.80 2.95
C GLN A 20 -12.09 12.61 2.26
N ILE A 21 -12.46 13.62 1.47
CA ILE A 21 -11.50 14.51 0.82
C ILE A 21 -10.71 15.31 1.86
N ALA A 22 -11.38 15.86 2.87
CA ALA A 22 -10.72 16.58 3.95
C ALA A 22 -9.75 15.69 4.73
N ASP A 23 -10.13 14.43 4.98
CA ASP A 23 -9.26 13.47 5.66
C ASP A 23 -8.02 13.12 4.80
N ILE A 24 -8.18 13.00 3.48
CA ILE A 24 -7.04 12.76 2.58
C ILE A 24 -6.13 14.00 2.52
N LYS A 25 -6.68 15.21 2.42
CA LYS A 25 -5.89 16.46 2.43
C LYS A 25 -5.06 16.62 3.70
N LYS A 26 -5.59 16.24 4.87
CA LYS A 26 -4.85 16.23 6.14
C LYS A 26 -3.70 15.20 6.18
N ASN A 27 -3.73 14.22 5.31
CA ASN A 27 -2.72 13.18 5.18
C ASN A 27 -1.69 13.46 4.07
N ILE A 28 -1.65 14.66 3.52
CA ILE A 28 -0.57 15.11 2.65
C ILE A 28 0.70 15.23 3.50
N ILE A 29 1.76 14.52 3.14
CA ILE A 29 3.06 14.52 3.84
C ILE A 29 4.06 15.42 3.15
N PHE A 30 3.91 15.65 1.85
CA PHE A 30 4.84 16.47 1.08
C PHE A 30 4.20 16.97 -0.21
N GLU A 31 4.56 18.18 -0.61
CA GLU A 31 4.21 18.75 -1.91
C GLU A 31 5.33 19.69 -2.37
N ASP A 32 5.75 19.53 -3.64
CA ASP A 32 6.62 20.46 -4.37
C ASP A 32 6.08 20.67 -5.79
N ASP A 33 6.92 21.23 -6.69
CA ASP A 33 6.54 21.45 -8.09
C ASP A 33 6.38 20.15 -8.91
N PHE A 34 6.96 19.05 -8.44
CA PHE A 34 7.00 17.78 -9.15
C PHE A 34 6.04 16.73 -8.57
N LEU A 35 5.89 16.72 -7.24
CA LEU A 35 5.27 15.65 -6.49
C LEU A 35 4.21 16.14 -5.51
N LEU A 36 3.18 15.33 -5.31
CA LEU A 36 2.33 15.33 -4.14
C LEU A 36 2.41 13.93 -3.51
N VAL A 37 2.71 13.86 -2.22
CA VAL A 37 2.84 12.60 -1.48
C VAL A 37 1.82 12.56 -0.36
N ILE A 38 1.04 11.50 -0.34
CA ILE A 38 0.03 11.30 0.71
C ILE A 38 0.31 10.04 1.53
N ASN A 39 -0.06 10.08 2.80
CA ASN A 39 -0.24 8.91 3.64
C ASN A 39 -1.66 8.38 3.41
N LYS A 40 -1.84 7.50 2.41
CA LYS A 40 -3.15 6.98 2.03
C LYS A 40 -3.82 6.27 3.20
N PRO A 41 -5.02 6.69 3.61
CA PRO A 41 -5.77 5.99 4.65
C PRO A 41 -6.10 4.55 4.27
N TYR A 42 -6.27 3.68 5.28
CA TYR A 42 -6.80 2.34 5.13
C TYR A 42 -8.20 2.35 4.51
N GLY A 43 -8.52 1.37 3.68
CA GLY A 43 -9.86 1.16 3.14
C GLY A 43 -10.21 2.01 1.91
N ILE A 44 -9.34 2.93 1.48
CA ILE A 44 -9.56 3.75 0.29
C ILE A 44 -8.79 3.16 -0.90
N PRO A 45 -9.48 2.76 -1.99
CA PRO A 45 -8.83 2.29 -3.20
C PRO A 45 -8.14 3.44 -3.93
N VAL A 46 -7.02 3.13 -4.59
CA VAL A 46 -6.30 4.11 -5.40
C VAL A 46 -7.05 4.39 -6.70
N GLN A 47 -7.52 3.36 -7.37
CA GLN A 47 -8.27 3.46 -8.62
C GLN A 47 -9.64 2.80 -8.51
N GLY A 48 -10.57 3.26 -9.34
CA GLY A 48 -11.92 2.71 -9.43
C GLY A 48 -11.95 1.31 -10.04
N GLY A 49 -13.08 0.66 -9.85
CA GLY A 49 -13.51 -0.60 -10.47
C GLY A 49 -15.04 -0.61 -10.49
N SER A 50 -15.65 -1.64 -11.10
CA SER A 50 -17.09 -1.70 -11.38
C SER A 50 -18.04 -1.49 -10.18
N LYS A 51 -17.54 -1.48 -8.96
CA LYS A 51 -18.32 -1.29 -7.72
C LYS A 51 -17.70 -0.25 -6.77
N VAL A 52 -16.82 0.63 -7.27
CA VAL A 52 -16.09 1.60 -6.44
C VAL A 52 -16.59 2.99 -6.73
N ASN A 53 -17.30 3.58 -5.77
CA ASN A 53 -17.87 4.93 -5.87
C ASN A 53 -16.90 6.05 -5.50
N PHE A 54 -15.87 5.75 -4.67
CA PHE A 54 -14.87 6.71 -4.19
C PHE A 54 -13.47 6.10 -4.23
N ASN A 55 -12.52 6.80 -4.81
CA ASN A 55 -11.12 6.40 -4.91
C ASN A 55 -10.21 7.63 -5.08
N ILE A 56 -8.90 7.45 -4.93
CA ILE A 56 -7.93 8.56 -5.04
C ILE A 56 -7.94 9.17 -6.44
N ASP A 57 -8.01 8.35 -7.50
CA ASP A 57 -7.99 8.80 -8.89
C ASP A 57 -9.12 9.81 -9.20
N LEU A 58 -10.32 9.55 -8.65
CA LEU A 58 -11.49 10.42 -8.77
C LEU A 58 -11.25 11.83 -8.22
N ILE A 59 -10.47 11.96 -7.15
CA ILE A 59 -10.27 13.22 -6.44
C ILE A 59 -8.95 13.91 -6.75
N LEU A 60 -8.14 13.36 -7.67
CA LEU A 60 -6.86 13.99 -8.05
C LEU A 60 -6.99 15.47 -8.42
N PRO A 61 -7.97 15.89 -9.24
CA PRO A 61 -8.13 17.32 -9.58
C PRO A 61 -8.43 18.22 -8.38
N ILE A 62 -8.92 17.63 -7.28
CA ILE A 62 -9.31 18.34 -6.05
C ILE A 62 -8.16 18.43 -5.07
N LEU A 63 -7.24 17.45 -5.10
CA LEU A 63 -6.10 17.39 -4.18
C LEU A 63 -5.08 18.49 -4.47
N CYS A 64 -4.96 18.89 -5.72
CA CYS A 64 -4.02 19.92 -6.17
C CYS A 64 -4.78 21.05 -6.84
N GLU A 65 -5.15 22.07 -6.08
CA GLU A 65 -6.16 23.10 -6.42
C GLU A 65 -5.90 23.88 -7.73
N ASN A 66 -4.68 23.86 -8.25
CA ASN A 66 -4.29 24.58 -9.46
C ASN A 66 -3.63 23.69 -10.53
N ASN A 67 -3.71 22.37 -10.40
CA ASN A 67 -3.01 21.48 -11.32
C ASN A 67 -3.90 20.33 -11.81
N SER A 68 -4.51 20.50 -12.99
CA SER A 68 -5.27 19.46 -13.69
C SER A 68 -4.42 18.31 -14.24
N SER A 69 -3.08 18.42 -14.14
CA SER A 69 -2.13 17.47 -14.69
C SER A 69 -1.65 16.42 -13.70
N ILE A 70 -2.14 16.43 -12.46
CA ILE A 70 -1.76 15.44 -11.44
C ILE A 70 -2.16 14.02 -11.86
N ARG A 71 -1.26 13.05 -11.64
CA ARG A 71 -1.39 11.67 -12.12
C ARG A 71 -0.92 10.65 -11.12
N LEU A 72 -1.58 9.48 -11.15
CA LEU A 72 -1.09 8.27 -10.49
C LEU A 72 0.16 7.74 -11.20
N VAL A 73 1.15 7.33 -10.42
CA VAL A 73 2.41 6.72 -10.92
C VAL A 73 2.60 5.29 -10.39
N HIS A 74 1.91 4.94 -9.34
CA HIS A 74 1.82 3.58 -8.80
C HIS A 74 0.53 3.39 -8.01
N ARG A 75 0.34 2.19 -7.50
CA ARG A 75 -0.81 1.86 -6.65
C ARG A 75 -0.40 0.97 -5.49
N ILE A 76 -1.13 1.11 -4.40
CA ILE A 76 -1.17 0.18 -3.26
C ILE A 76 -2.61 -0.33 -3.10
N ASP A 77 -2.78 -1.48 -2.46
CA ASP A 77 -4.10 -2.10 -2.32
C ASP A 77 -5.07 -1.21 -1.51
N LYS A 78 -6.37 -1.43 -1.69
CA LYS A 78 -7.44 -0.74 -0.92
C LYS A 78 -7.16 -0.78 0.59
N ASN A 79 -6.82 -1.95 1.10
CA ASN A 79 -6.61 -2.21 2.52
C ASN A 79 -5.14 -2.05 2.97
N THR A 80 -4.27 -1.57 2.10
CA THR A 80 -2.92 -1.11 2.44
C THR A 80 -2.95 0.38 2.66
N SER A 81 -2.47 0.84 3.81
CA SER A 81 -2.25 2.26 4.10
C SER A 81 -0.83 2.69 3.81
N GLY A 82 -0.55 3.98 3.87
CA GLY A 82 0.79 4.53 3.75
C GLY A 82 1.07 5.27 2.46
N ILE A 83 2.34 5.38 2.12
CA ILE A 83 2.83 6.27 1.07
C ILE A 83 2.25 5.97 -0.30
N LEU A 84 1.64 6.98 -0.90
CA LEU A 84 1.24 7.03 -2.30
C LEU A 84 1.83 8.28 -2.94
N LEU A 85 2.63 8.08 -4.00
CA LEU A 85 3.21 9.16 -4.82
C LEU A 85 2.26 9.55 -5.93
N LEU A 86 2.11 10.85 -6.12
CA LEU A 86 1.38 11.46 -7.23
C LEU A 86 2.32 12.41 -7.98
N ALA A 87 2.30 12.38 -9.30
CA ALA A 87 3.10 13.27 -10.13
C ALA A 87 2.26 14.48 -10.55
N LYS A 88 2.83 15.69 -10.49
CA LYS A 88 2.13 16.93 -10.82
C LYS A 88 2.17 17.29 -12.33
N SER A 89 2.90 16.49 -13.14
CA SER A 89 2.93 16.64 -14.60
C SER A 89 3.04 15.28 -15.30
N LYS A 90 2.75 15.27 -16.62
CA LYS A 90 2.92 14.07 -17.45
C LYS A 90 4.37 13.62 -17.53
N GLU A 91 5.30 14.55 -17.63
CA GLU A 91 6.74 14.28 -17.70
C GLU A 91 7.24 13.61 -16.40
N VAL A 92 6.93 14.19 -15.26
CA VAL A 92 7.28 13.64 -13.96
C VAL A 92 6.66 12.24 -13.77
N ALA A 93 5.40 12.05 -14.22
CA ALA A 93 4.74 10.75 -14.16
C ALA A 93 5.46 9.68 -14.98
N GLN A 94 5.92 10.03 -16.17
CA GLN A 94 6.71 9.13 -17.04
C GLN A 94 8.03 8.74 -16.36
N ASN A 95 8.77 9.73 -15.84
CA ASN A 95 10.05 9.51 -15.16
C ASN A 95 9.90 8.60 -13.93
N ILE A 96 8.92 8.85 -13.06
CA ILE A 96 8.67 8.02 -11.88
C ILE A 96 8.22 6.61 -12.28
N THR A 97 7.35 6.48 -13.27
CA THR A 97 6.91 5.18 -13.77
C THR A 97 8.09 4.36 -14.29
N MET A 98 9.04 5.00 -14.98
CA MET A 98 10.27 4.36 -15.42
C MET A 98 11.13 3.91 -14.23
N LEU A 99 11.29 4.74 -13.19
CA LEU A 99 12.01 4.37 -11.97
C LEU A 99 11.38 3.14 -11.28
N PHE A 100 10.04 3.03 -11.25
CA PHE A 100 9.35 1.83 -10.76
C PHE A 100 9.67 0.60 -11.63
N LYS A 101 9.59 0.74 -12.95
CA LYS A 101 9.86 -0.35 -13.91
C LYS A 101 11.30 -0.87 -13.79
N GLU A 102 12.25 0.03 -13.57
CA GLU A 102 13.67 -0.27 -13.41
C GLU A 102 14.06 -0.70 -11.98
N ASN A 103 13.09 -0.83 -11.06
CA ASN A 103 13.32 -1.13 -9.64
C ASN A 103 14.28 -0.16 -8.93
N LYS A 104 14.34 1.10 -9.37
CA LYS A 104 15.15 2.18 -8.78
C LYS A 104 14.48 2.86 -7.58
N ILE A 105 13.23 2.54 -7.31
CA ILE A 105 12.49 3.02 -6.14
C ILE A 105 12.59 1.98 -5.03
N LYS A 106 13.23 2.37 -3.91
CA LYS A 106 13.28 1.54 -2.72
C LYS A 106 12.01 1.74 -1.90
N LYS A 107 11.33 0.65 -1.60
CA LYS A 107 10.07 0.63 -0.83
C LYS A 107 10.26 -0.17 0.43
N LYS A 108 9.78 0.34 1.56
CA LYS A 108 9.69 -0.40 2.81
C LYS A 108 8.25 -0.40 3.30
N TYR A 109 7.79 -1.57 3.67
CA TYR A 109 6.50 -1.78 4.32
C TYR A 109 6.71 -2.26 5.73
N LEU A 110 5.80 -1.92 6.61
CA LEU A 110 5.67 -2.51 7.93
C LEU A 110 4.43 -3.39 7.94
N THR A 111 4.54 -4.60 8.48
CA THR A 111 3.43 -5.54 8.57
C THR A 111 3.48 -6.36 9.84
N ILE A 112 2.30 -6.72 10.35
CA ILE A 112 2.16 -7.72 11.42
C ILE A 112 1.64 -9.00 10.78
N VAL A 113 2.31 -10.10 11.04
CA VAL A 113 1.94 -11.44 10.53
C VAL A 113 1.66 -12.38 11.68
N GLU A 114 0.91 -13.44 11.40
CA GLU A 114 0.64 -14.51 12.35
C GLU A 114 1.84 -15.46 12.45
N GLY A 115 2.13 -15.90 13.68
CA GLY A 115 3.18 -16.84 13.98
C GLY A 115 4.56 -16.22 14.20
N LYS A 116 5.51 -17.07 14.57
CA LYS A 116 6.92 -16.75 14.78
C LYS A 116 7.74 -17.29 13.61
N LEU A 117 8.38 -16.41 12.85
CA LEU A 117 9.22 -16.80 11.73
C LEU A 117 10.51 -17.50 12.25
N SER A 118 10.92 -18.58 11.57
CA SER A 118 12.15 -19.32 11.90
C SER A 118 13.42 -18.54 11.59
N LYS A 119 13.37 -17.67 10.56
CA LYS A 119 14.50 -16.83 10.16
C LYS A 119 14.19 -15.37 10.43
N ARG A 120 15.11 -14.65 11.10
CA ARG A 120 14.95 -13.21 11.36
C ARG A 120 15.09 -12.35 10.11
N ILE A 121 15.82 -12.82 9.12
CA ILE A 121 15.98 -12.18 7.80
C ILE A 121 15.72 -13.25 6.76
N GLY A 122 14.91 -12.95 5.78
CA GLY A 122 14.57 -13.87 4.72
C GLY A 122 14.28 -13.18 3.39
N LYS A 123 14.27 -14.02 2.35
CA LYS A 123 13.95 -13.62 0.98
C LYS A 123 12.99 -14.63 0.38
N ILE A 124 11.91 -14.14 -0.20
CA ILE A 124 10.91 -14.94 -0.90
C ILE A 124 11.03 -14.59 -2.38
N ASN A 125 11.38 -15.59 -3.17
CA ASN A 125 11.55 -15.44 -4.62
C ASN A 125 10.63 -16.46 -5.32
N LEU A 126 9.35 -16.16 -5.33
CA LEU A 126 8.29 -17.01 -5.87
C LEU A 126 7.46 -16.21 -6.88
N PRO A 127 7.27 -16.72 -8.11
CA PRO A 127 6.42 -16.04 -9.08
C PRO A 127 4.99 -15.89 -8.59
N VAL A 128 4.39 -14.73 -8.83
CA VAL A 128 3.02 -14.41 -8.42
C VAL A 128 2.19 -14.06 -9.67
N THR A 129 1.14 -14.83 -9.91
CA THR A 129 0.24 -14.63 -11.05
C THR A 129 -1.22 -14.61 -10.63
N LYS A 130 -2.08 -14.15 -11.54
CA LYS A 130 -3.53 -14.13 -11.36
C LYS A 130 -4.12 -15.46 -11.83
N LYS A 131 -4.90 -16.12 -10.96
CA LYS A 131 -5.72 -17.30 -11.33
C LYS A 131 -7.16 -17.10 -10.89
N THR A 132 -8.09 -17.72 -11.62
CA THR A 132 -9.49 -17.82 -11.22
C THR A 132 -9.70 -19.18 -10.55
N ILE A 133 -10.08 -19.17 -9.28
CA ILE A 133 -10.33 -20.37 -8.48
C ILE A 133 -11.79 -20.30 -8.01
N ALA A 134 -12.60 -21.28 -8.38
CA ALA A 134 -14.03 -21.31 -8.07
C ALA A 134 -14.76 -20.00 -8.42
N GLY A 135 -14.47 -19.42 -9.61
CA GLY A 135 -15.07 -18.17 -10.07
C GLY A 135 -14.51 -16.89 -9.42
N ILE A 136 -13.55 -17.00 -8.50
CA ILE A 136 -12.97 -15.85 -7.78
C ILE A 136 -11.54 -15.60 -8.26
N GLU A 137 -11.26 -14.38 -8.72
CA GLU A 137 -9.90 -13.97 -9.08
C GLU A 137 -9.02 -13.81 -7.83
N LYS A 138 -7.93 -14.55 -7.79
CA LYS A 138 -6.89 -14.45 -6.75
C LYS A 138 -5.50 -14.36 -7.37
N MET A 139 -4.58 -13.71 -6.66
CA MET A 139 -3.15 -13.84 -6.92
C MET A 139 -2.66 -15.10 -6.18
N VAL A 140 -1.82 -15.88 -6.83
CA VAL A 140 -1.27 -17.12 -6.27
C VAL A 140 0.20 -17.26 -6.65
N VAL A 141 0.96 -18.02 -5.86
CA VAL A 141 2.27 -18.49 -6.30
C VAL A 141 2.08 -19.52 -7.41
N ASP A 142 2.82 -19.37 -8.49
CA ASP A 142 2.77 -20.27 -9.65
C ASP A 142 4.17 -20.46 -10.21
N HIS A 143 4.77 -21.60 -9.95
CA HIS A 143 6.13 -21.93 -10.35
C HIS A 143 6.33 -21.99 -11.87
N ASP A 144 5.27 -22.20 -12.63
CA ASP A 144 5.30 -22.23 -14.10
C ASP A 144 5.23 -20.83 -14.72
N CYS A 145 4.96 -19.81 -13.90
CA CYS A 145 4.89 -18.42 -14.34
C CYS A 145 6.30 -17.84 -14.53
N LYS A 146 6.55 -17.24 -15.70
CA LYS A 146 7.83 -16.57 -16.01
C LYS A 146 8.03 -15.23 -15.29
N GLU A 147 6.97 -14.65 -14.73
CA GLU A 147 7.01 -13.37 -14.07
C GLU A 147 7.59 -13.46 -12.66
N LYS A 148 8.84 -13.05 -12.52
CA LYS A 148 9.55 -13.05 -11.23
C LYS A 148 8.89 -12.07 -10.26
N ALA A 149 8.80 -12.47 -8.99
CA ALA A 149 8.45 -11.62 -7.86
C ALA A 149 9.40 -11.89 -6.70
N GLU A 150 9.95 -10.84 -6.13
CA GLU A 150 10.95 -10.92 -5.07
C GLU A 150 10.59 -9.99 -3.91
N THR A 151 10.58 -10.55 -2.70
CA THR A 151 10.30 -9.83 -1.45
C THR A 151 11.31 -10.26 -0.39
N SER A 152 12.03 -9.31 0.19
CA SER A 152 12.87 -9.55 1.37
C SER A 152 12.14 -9.07 2.62
N TYR A 153 12.44 -9.68 3.77
CA TYR A 153 11.89 -9.26 5.05
C TYR A 153 12.92 -9.34 6.18
N LYS A 154 12.66 -8.56 7.24
CA LYS A 154 13.40 -8.57 8.49
C LYS A 154 12.38 -8.57 9.64
N VAL A 155 12.51 -9.53 10.57
CA VAL A 155 11.72 -9.57 11.80
C VAL A 155 12.26 -8.53 12.77
N ILE A 156 11.41 -7.63 13.20
CA ILE A 156 11.76 -6.57 14.17
C ILE A 156 11.48 -7.08 15.58
N ASP A 157 10.27 -7.59 15.82
CA ASP A 157 9.85 -8.14 17.11
C ASP A 157 8.89 -9.32 16.92
N CYS A 158 8.78 -10.17 17.96
CA CYS A 158 7.84 -11.28 17.97
C CYS A 158 7.28 -11.44 19.39
N LYS A 159 5.97 -11.25 19.55
CA LYS A 159 5.27 -11.33 20.83
C LYS A 159 3.91 -12.01 20.66
N LYS A 160 3.55 -12.86 21.62
CA LYS A 160 2.21 -13.46 21.74
C LYS A 160 1.69 -14.07 20.42
N GLY A 161 2.55 -14.76 19.67
CA GLY A 161 2.15 -15.41 18.41
C GLY A 161 2.04 -14.48 17.20
N LEU A 162 2.45 -13.23 17.31
CA LEU A 162 2.55 -12.26 16.22
C LEU A 162 4.00 -11.85 15.97
N SER A 163 4.33 -11.57 14.73
CA SER A 163 5.63 -11.01 14.34
C SER A 163 5.47 -9.70 13.59
N LEU A 164 6.23 -8.69 13.98
CA LEU A 164 6.38 -7.42 13.27
C LEU A 164 7.53 -7.53 12.29
N LEU A 165 7.26 -7.23 11.02
CA LEU A 165 8.24 -7.32 9.94
C LEU A 165 8.41 -5.97 9.23
N GLU A 166 9.65 -5.63 8.92
CA GLU A 166 9.98 -4.78 7.78
C GLU A 166 10.01 -5.63 6.52
N VAL A 167 9.37 -5.18 5.45
CA VAL A 167 9.27 -5.89 4.18
C VAL A 167 9.71 -4.99 3.03
N TYR A 168 10.56 -5.53 2.16
CA TYR A 168 11.22 -4.83 1.07
C TYR A 168 10.89 -5.52 -0.27
N PRO A 169 9.77 -5.16 -0.94
CA PRO A 169 9.43 -5.73 -2.23
C PRO A 169 10.31 -5.11 -3.33
N LYS A 170 11.13 -5.92 -3.99
CA LYS A 170 11.93 -5.48 -5.13
C LYS A 170 11.05 -5.29 -6.38
N THR A 171 10.13 -6.18 -6.61
CA THR A 171 9.10 -6.12 -7.64
C THR A 171 7.78 -5.58 -7.08
N GLY A 172 6.79 -5.30 -7.93
CA GLY A 172 5.52 -4.68 -7.53
C GLY A 172 4.28 -5.41 -8.08
N ARG A 173 4.23 -6.76 -8.02
CA ARG A 173 3.06 -7.51 -8.47
C ARG A 173 1.86 -7.28 -7.54
N LYS A 174 0.67 -7.34 -8.10
CA LYS A 174 -0.59 -7.20 -7.32
C LYS A 174 -0.60 -8.20 -6.16
N HIS A 175 -0.91 -7.72 -4.95
CA HIS A 175 -0.94 -8.50 -3.71
C HIS A 175 0.36 -9.26 -3.35
N GLN A 176 1.50 -8.89 -3.94
CA GLN A 176 2.75 -9.66 -3.83
C GLN A 176 3.15 -9.97 -2.39
N ILE A 177 3.23 -8.98 -1.52
CA ILE A 177 3.64 -9.15 -0.12
C ILE A 177 2.68 -10.10 0.60
N ARG A 178 1.38 -9.96 0.38
CA ARG A 178 0.32 -10.76 1.00
C ARG A 178 0.44 -12.24 0.62
N VAL A 179 0.60 -12.52 -0.69
CA VAL A 179 0.74 -13.87 -1.23
C VAL A 179 2.07 -14.49 -0.79
N HIS A 180 3.16 -13.73 -0.82
CA HIS A 180 4.48 -14.21 -0.39
C HIS A 180 4.50 -14.59 1.10
N LEU A 181 3.98 -13.75 1.99
CA LEU A 181 3.95 -14.05 3.42
C LEU A 181 3.02 -15.24 3.72
N GLN A 182 1.88 -15.32 3.04
CA GLN A 182 1.00 -16.48 3.15
C GLN A 182 1.68 -17.78 2.66
N SER A 183 2.48 -17.73 1.58
CA SER A 183 3.15 -18.92 1.02
C SER A 183 4.21 -19.52 1.94
N ILE A 184 4.71 -18.74 2.91
CA ILE A 184 5.62 -19.22 3.96
C ILE A 184 4.90 -19.48 5.30
N ASN A 185 3.56 -19.62 5.27
CA ASN A 185 2.68 -19.87 6.43
C ASN A 185 2.65 -18.77 7.50
N HIS A 186 2.95 -17.53 7.11
CA HIS A 186 2.87 -16.35 7.96
C HIS A 186 1.97 -15.28 7.31
N PRO A 187 0.64 -15.52 7.22
CA PRO A 187 -0.27 -14.58 6.61
C PRO A 187 -0.33 -13.27 7.40
N ILE A 188 -0.64 -12.18 6.71
CA ILE A 188 -0.79 -10.87 7.33
C ILE A 188 -2.01 -10.88 8.24
N LEU A 189 -1.87 -10.34 9.45
CA LEU A 189 -2.95 -10.17 10.41
C LEU A 189 -4.07 -9.30 9.80
N GLY A 190 -5.30 -9.83 9.81
CA GLY A 190 -6.48 -9.16 9.25
C GLY A 190 -6.61 -9.23 7.74
N ASP A 191 -5.81 -10.05 7.04
CA ASP A 191 -5.97 -10.26 5.59
C ASP A 191 -7.07 -11.28 5.29
N SER A 192 -8.31 -10.83 5.15
CA SER A 192 -9.48 -11.68 4.88
C SER A 192 -9.39 -12.49 3.58
N LYS A 193 -8.52 -12.08 2.64
CA LYS A 193 -8.40 -12.78 1.34
C LYS A 193 -7.40 -13.93 1.35
N TYR A 194 -6.31 -13.79 2.08
CA TYR A 194 -5.18 -14.75 2.08
C TYR A 194 -4.97 -15.43 3.42
N ASN A 195 -5.53 -14.92 4.50
CA ASN A 195 -5.54 -15.58 5.79
C ASN A 195 -6.79 -16.45 5.92
N LYS A 196 -6.64 -17.75 5.72
CA LYS A 196 -7.73 -18.74 5.88
C LYS A 196 -7.80 -19.35 7.28
N ASN A 197 -6.83 -19.06 8.15
CA ASN A 197 -6.70 -19.72 9.45
C ASN A 197 -7.56 -19.05 10.56
N ASN A 198 -8.60 -18.31 10.21
CA ASN A 198 -9.51 -17.67 11.17
C ASN A 198 -10.16 -18.63 12.17
N ASN A 199 -9.91 -19.94 12.09
CA ASN A 199 -10.64 -20.94 12.89
C ASN A 199 -9.90 -21.52 14.10
N ASN A 200 -8.58 -21.33 14.26
CA ASN A 200 -7.83 -22.06 15.30
C ASN A 200 -7.15 -21.22 16.39
N ASN A 201 -7.08 -19.90 16.26
CA ASN A 201 -6.58 -19.03 17.33
C ASN A 201 -7.53 -17.85 17.53
N GLN A 202 -8.60 -18.05 18.27
CA GLN A 202 -9.55 -17.00 18.68
C GLN A 202 -8.90 -15.86 19.49
N ALA A 203 -7.66 -16.00 19.91
CA ALA A 203 -6.96 -15.01 20.73
C ALA A 203 -6.41 -13.81 19.91
N VAL A 204 -6.27 -13.94 18.58
CA VAL A 204 -5.67 -12.90 17.74
C VAL A 204 -6.47 -12.75 16.45
N SER A 205 -7.48 -11.91 16.47
CA SER A 205 -8.23 -11.54 15.26
C SER A 205 -8.16 -10.03 15.04
N SER A 206 -8.11 -9.61 13.80
CA SER A 206 -8.26 -8.21 13.41
C SER A 206 -9.11 -8.12 12.16
N GLU A 207 -10.05 -7.18 12.16
CA GLU A 207 -10.85 -6.85 10.97
C GLU A 207 -10.05 -6.06 9.93
N LYS A 208 -8.93 -5.44 10.33
CA LYS A 208 -8.10 -4.59 9.47
C LYS A 208 -6.76 -5.25 9.17
N MET A 209 -6.42 -5.29 7.88
CA MET A 209 -5.15 -5.82 7.41
C MET A 209 -3.96 -4.94 7.83
N HIS A 210 -3.00 -5.52 8.53
CA HIS A 210 -1.81 -4.84 9.05
C HIS A 210 -0.68 -4.82 8.02
N LEU A 211 -0.85 -4.03 6.95
CA LEU A 211 0.17 -3.75 5.93
C LEU A 211 0.20 -2.26 5.64
N HIS A 212 1.36 -1.64 5.86
CA HIS A 212 1.56 -0.20 5.73
C HIS A 212 2.81 0.14 4.93
N ALA A 213 2.68 0.94 3.86
CA ALA A 213 3.79 1.46 3.08
C ALA A 213 4.46 2.59 3.86
N ILE A 214 5.50 2.25 4.66
CA ILE A 214 6.04 3.17 5.68
C ILE A 214 7.12 4.10 5.14
N GLU A 215 7.96 3.64 4.20
CA GLU A 215 9.03 4.46 3.63
C GLU A 215 9.17 4.22 2.13
N ILE A 216 9.54 5.27 1.43
CA ILE A 216 9.93 5.23 0.03
C ILE A 216 11.13 6.13 -0.22
N GLN A 217 12.07 5.67 -1.05
CA GLN A 217 13.28 6.41 -1.41
C GLN A 217 13.60 6.24 -2.89
N PHE A 218 13.94 7.34 -3.56
CA PHE A 218 14.37 7.38 -4.96
C PHE A 218 15.15 8.64 -5.28
N ILE A 219 15.72 8.69 -6.50
CA ILE A 219 16.36 9.88 -7.06
C ILE A 219 15.57 10.29 -8.28
N LEU A 220 15.17 11.55 -8.35
CA LEU A 220 14.50 12.17 -9.49
C LEU A 220 15.20 13.47 -9.82
N ASN A 221 15.62 13.68 -11.07
CA ASN A 221 16.31 14.88 -11.54
C ASN A 221 17.50 15.27 -10.63
N ASN A 222 18.34 14.30 -10.25
CA ASN A 222 19.47 14.42 -9.33
C ASN A 222 19.11 14.80 -7.87
N ASN A 223 17.85 14.98 -7.56
CA ASN A 223 17.38 15.21 -6.19
C ASN A 223 17.03 13.88 -5.52
N LYS A 224 17.51 13.70 -4.29
CA LYS A 224 17.20 12.53 -3.47
C LYS A 224 15.93 12.79 -2.67
N TYR A 225 14.93 11.94 -2.89
CA TYR A 225 13.67 11.95 -2.13
C TYR A 225 13.63 10.80 -1.14
N PHE A 226 13.21 11.10 0.06
CA PHE A 226 12.94 10.14 1.13
C PHE A 226 11.68 10.57 1.88
N PHE A 227 10.67 9.70 1.92
CA PHE A 227 9.43 9.96 2.63
C PHE A 227 9.14 8.86 3.62
N LYS A 228 8.57 9.25 4.76
CA LYS A 228 8.11 8.34 5.81
C LYS A 228 6.67 8.70 6.18
N ALA A 229 5.80 7.69 6.29
CA ALA A 229 4.40 7.84 6.68
C ALA A 229 4.18 7.38 8.12
N SER A 230 3.36 8.11 8.88
CA SER A 230 2.95 7.68 10.21
C SER A 230 2.02 6.47 10.16
N LEU A 231 2.16 5.56 11.11
CA LEU A 231 1.29 4.39 11.24
C LEU A 231 -0.16 4.80 11.57
N PRO A 232 -1.16 4.10 11.02
CA PRO A 232 -2.56 4.33 11.41
C PRO A 232 -2.82 3.85 12.84
N ASN A 233 -3.80 4.47 13.51
CA ASN A 233 -4.08 4.19 14.92
C ASN A 233 -4.33 2.72 15.22
N PHE A 234 -5.11 2.01 14.39
CA PHE A 234 -5.39 0.59 14.63
C PHE A 234 -4.10 -0.27 14.62
N PHE A 235 -3.10 0.11 13.82
CA PHE A 235 -1.81 -0.58 13.77
C PHE A 235 -1.03 -0.35 15.08
N LYS A 236 -0.98 0.90 15.55
CA LYS A 236 -0.34 1.26 16.83
C LYS A 236 -1.03 0.59 18.03
N GLU A 237 -2.35 0.57 18.02
CA GLU A 237 -3.16 -0.11 19.06
C GLU A 237 -2.86 -1.61 19.14
N THR A 238 -2.77 -2.27 17.99
CA THR A 238 -2.38 -3.69 17.96
C THR A 238 -0.98 -3.88 18.52
N MET A 239 0.00 -3.07 18.11
CA MET A 239 1.35 -3.15 18.66
C MET A 239 1.36 -2.98 20.18
N LYS A 240 0.64 -2.00 20.71
CA LYS A 240 0.51 -1.75 22.14
C LYS A 240 -0.14 -2.93 22.88
N ASN A 241 -1.25 -3.46 22.39
CA ASN A 241 -2.00 -4.56 23.01
C ASN A 241 -1.21 -5.87 23.09
N PHE A 242 -0.34 -6.09 22.11
CA PHE A 242 0.51 -7.27 22.06
C PHE A 242 1.92 -7.04 22.61
N ASN A 243 2.23 -5.84 23.11
CA ASN A 243 3.56 -5.43 23.60
C ASN A 243 4.65 -5.60 22.52
N ILE A 244 4.31 -5.32 21.27
CA ILE A 244 5.24 -5.34 20.14
C ILE A 244 6.01 -4.03 20.14
N GLU A 245 7.33 -4.10 20.28
CA GLU A 245 8.20 -2.95 20.31
C GLU A 245 8.74 -2.62 18.92
N ASN A 246 8.74 -1.34 18.60
CA ASN A 246 9.38 -0.85 17.40
C ASN A 246 10.15 0.46 17.68
N LYS A 247 11.36 0.30 18.15
CA LYS A 247 12.26 1.42 18.51
C LYS A 247 12.57 2.38 17.35
N THR A 248 12.20 2.04 16.13
CA THR A 248 12.51 2.81 14.91
C THR A 248 11.35 3.70 14.46
N TYR A 249 10.10 3.41 14.89
CA TYR A 249 8.88 4.03 14.37
C TYR A 249 7.92 4.55 15.46
N GLU A 250 8.46 4.82 16.64
CA GLU A 250 7.76 5.55 17.71
C GLU A 250 7.61 7.03 17.41
#